data_26c48bc91cd7f843b55d4bbedbf12261
#
_entry.id   26c48bc91cd7f843b55d4bbedbf12261
#
_cell.length_a   1.000
_cell.length_b   1.000
_cell.length_c   1.000
_cell.angle_alpha   90.00
_cell.angle_beta   90.00
_cell.angle_gamma   90.00
#
_symmetry.space_group_name_H-M   'P 1'
#
loop_
_entity.id
_entity.type
_entity.pdbx_description
1 polymer ?
#
loop_
_entity_poly.entity_id
_entity_poly.type
_entity_poly.pdbx_seq_one_letter_code
_entity_poly.pdbx_strand_id
1 'polypeptide(L)'
;MKNFFIILFLTAFSSAYAEGHLSEKDKKAALKCTGLYYANSMIPQGTLELDKIVYSISAKKFLTSYLIKEGVKEDFINAELNKSIDELYGKPYDEKKTGECDKYIYKLIPEAKGEIDKIVKSGIY
;
A
#
# COMPACT_ATOMS: atom_id res chain seq x y z
N MET A 1 32.97 5.30 31.09
CA MET A 1 31.79 4.49 31.39
C MET A 1 30.50 5.11 30.89
N LYS A 2 30.25 6.37 31.18
CA LYS A 2 29.02 7.04 30.71
C LYS A 2 28.92 7.12 29.18
N ASN A 3 30.03 7.34 28.51
CA ASN A 3 30.06 7.42 27.05
C ASN A 3 29.77 6.08 26.37
N PHE A 4 30.07 4.98 27.05
CA PHE A 4 29.83 3.65 26.55
C PHE A 4 28.32 3.37 26.44
N PHE A 5 27.53 3.80 27.41
CA PHE A 5 26.08 3.64 27.39
C PHE A 5 25.41 4.43 26.26
N ILE A 6 25.90 5.62 25.98
CA ILE A 6 25.36 6.47 24.93
C ILE A 6 25.58 5.83 23.57
N ILE A 7 26.73 5.23 23.33
CA ILE A 7 27.05 4.56 22.06
C ILE A 7 26.13 3.36 21.86
N LEU A 8 25.89 2.56 22.89
CA LEU A 8 24.99 1.42 22.82
C LEU A 8 23.56 1.84 22.51
N PHE A 9 23.10 2.91 23.11
CA PHE A 9 21.77 3.43 22.87
C PHE A 9 21.60 3.90 21.42
N LEU A 10 22.57 4.60 20.87
CA LEU A 10 22.56 5.06 19.49
C LEU A 10 22.55 3.91 18.50
N THR A 11 23.28 2.85 18.78
CA THR A 11 23.30 1.65 17.93
C THR A 11 21.95 0.98 17.88
N ALA A 12 21.31 0.80 19.03
CA ALA A 12 19.98 0.21 19.10
C ALA A 12 18.94 1.05 18.37
N PHE A 13 19.02 2.36 18.47
CA PHE A 13 18.13 3.28 17.80
C PHE A 13 18.29 3.21 16.27
N SER A 14 19.52 3.14 15.78
CA SER A 14 19.79 3.01 14.33
C SER A 14 19.24 1.71 13.76
N SER A 15 19.31 0.62 14.51
CA SER A 15 18.76 -0.67 14.08
C SER A 15 17.24 -0.62 13.93
N ALA A 16 16.55 0.10 14.82
CA ALA A 16 15.11 0.26 14.75
C ALA A 16 14.66 1.00 13.47
N TYR A 17 15.44 1.94 12.98
CA TYR A 17 15.14 2.67 11.76
C TYR A 17 15.24 1.80 10.50
N ALA A 18 16.10 0.79 10.50
CA ALA A 18 16.33 -0.04 9.32
C ALA A 18 15.17 -0.99 9.01
N GLU A 19 14.22 -1.19 9.95
CA GLU A 19 13.18 -2.21 9.85
C GLU A 19 11.81 -1.69 9.45
N GLY A 20 11.72 -0.43 9.01
CA GLY A 20 10.44 0.18 8.68
C GLY A 20 9.79 0.87 9.88
N HIS A 21 8.73 1.61 9.64
CA HIS A 21 8.11 2.50 10.62
C HIS A 21 6.59 2.38 10.72
N LEU A 22 5.97 1.51 9.93
CA LEU A 22 4.54 1.27 10.08
C LEU A 22 4.27 0.28 11.21
N SER A 23 3.25 0.57 12.01
CA SER A 23 2.75 -0.39 12.99
C SER A 23 2.10 -1.59 12.30
N GLU A 24 1.96 -2.70 13.01
CA GLU A 24 1.25 -3.86 12.45
C GLU A 24 -0.19 -3.54 12.07
N LYS A 25 -0.84 -2.69 12.86
CA LYS A 25 -2.20 -2.22 12.56
C LYS A 25 -2.24 -1.46 11.24
N ASP A 26 -1.30 -0.54 11.03
CA ASP A 26 -1.24 0.26 9.80
C ASP A 26 -0.87 -0.59 8.59
N LYS A 27 0.03 -1.57 8.75
CA LYS A 27 0.35 -2.52 7.69
C LYS A 27 -0.88 -3.30 7.24
N LYS A 28 -1.69 -3.79 8.18
CA LYS A 28 -2.93 -4.51 7.87
C LYS A 28 -3.94 -3.63 7.16
N ALA A 29 -4.12 -2.41 7.63
CA ALA A 29 -5.06 -1.46 7.02
C ALA A 29 -4.61 -1.07 5.61
N ALA A 30 -3.32 -0.80 5.42
CA ALA A 30 -2.77 -0.49 4.12
C ALA A 30 -2.90 -1.68 3.16
N LEU A 31 -2.69 -2.89 3.66
CA LEU A 31 -2.85 -4.10 2.85
C LEU A 31 -4.30 -4.31 2.43
N LYS A 32 -5.25 -4.01 3.30
CA LYS A 32 -6.67 -4.09 2.95
C LYS A 32 -7.02 -3.08 1.86
N CYS A 33 -6.50 -1.86 1.93
CA CYS A 33 -6.66 -0.87 0.87
C CYS A 33 -6.01 -1.33 -0.44
N THR A 34 -4.85 -1.96 -0.36
CA THR A 34 -4.18 -2.54 -1.54
C THR A 34 -5.08 -3.59 -2.21
N GLY A 35 -5.74 -4.41 -1.41
CA GLY A 35 -6.72 -5.38 -1.91
C GLY A 35 -7.90 -4.75 -2.62
N LEU A 36 -8.40 -3.63 -2.11
CA LEU A 36 -9.47 -2.88 -2.77
C LEU A 36 -9.00 -2.32 -4.12
N TYR A 37 -7.82 -1.73 -4.17
CA TYR A 37 -7.25 -1.24 -5.44
C TYR A 37 -7.07 -2.38 -6.43
N TYR A 38 -6.59 -3.52 -5.97
CA TYR A 38 -6.45 -4.69 -6.81
C TYR A 38 -7.78 -5.12 -7.42
N ALA A 39 -8.83 -5.22 -6.59
CA ALA A 39 -10.17 -5.56 -7.06
C ALA A 39 -10.70 -4.52 -8.06
N ASN A 40 -10.48 -3.23 -7.80
CA ASN A 40 -10.88 -2.16 -8.71
C ASN A 40 -10.19 -2.28 -10.07
N SER A 41 -8.94 -2.74 -10.08
CA SER A 41 -8.17 -2.92 -11.32
C SER A 41 -8.73 -4.03 -12.21
N MET A 42 -9.55 -4.90 -11.66
CA MET A 42 -10.16 -6.02 -12.38
C MET A 42 -11.58 -5.74 -12.85
N ILE A 43 -12.10 -4.56 -12.60
CA ILE A 43 -13.43 -4.18 -13.10
C ILE A 43 -13.38 -4.10 -14.62
N PRO A 44 -14.35 -4.71 -15.33
CA PRO A 44 -14.33 -4.72 -16.80
C PRO A 44 -14.29 -3.32 -17.41
N GLN A 45 -13.50 -3.18 -18.47
CA GLN A 45 -13.44 -1.95 -19.23
C GLN A 45 -14.82 -1.60 -19.78
N GLY A 46 -15.16 -0.30 -19.75
CA GLY A 46 -16.46 0.19 -20.15
C GLY A 46 -17.47 0.33 -19.03
N THR A 47 -17.23 -0.31 -17.89
CA THR A 47 -18.08 -0.15 -16.70
C THR A 47 -17.49 0.82 -15.68
N LEU A 48 -16.22 1.12 -15.80
CA LEU A 48 -15.50 2.09 -14.95
C LEU A 48 -14.57 2.90 -15.87
N GLU A 49 -14.43 4.18 -15.55
CA GLU A 49 -13.54 5.07 -16.28
C GLU A 49 -12.10 4.56 -16.26
N LEU A 50 -11.43 4.62 -17.40
CA LEU A 50 -10.10 4.06 -17.58
C LEU A 50 -9.07 4.66 -16.60
N ASP A 51 -9.16 5.95 -16.35
CA ASP A 51 -8.26 6.63 -15.40
C ASP A 51 -8.36 6.08 -13.99
N LYS A 52 -9.55 5.66 -13.57
CA LYS A 52 -9.76 5.02 -12.27
C LYS A 52 -9.15 3.62 -12.22
N ILE A 53 -9.24 2.88 -13.31
CA ILE A 53 -8.62 1.55 -13.43
C ILE A 53 -7.10 1.69 -13.39
N VAL A 54 -6.54 2.59 -14.17
CA VAL A 54 -5.09 2.85 -14.23
C VAL A 54 -4.56 3.31 -12.87
N TYR A 55 -5.28 4.19 -12.20
CA TYR A 55 -4.93 4.62 -10.85
C TYR A 55 -4.89 3.43 -9.89
N SER A 56 -5.89 2.56 -9.94
CA SER A 56 -5.98 1.39 -9.06
C SER A 56 -4.82 0.42 -9.29
N ILE A 57 -4.46 0.16 -10.54
CA ILE A 57 -3.29 -0.67 -10.87
C ILE A 57 -2.02 -0.05 -10.30
N SER A 58 -1.86 1.25 -10.49
CA SER A 58 -0.67 2.00 -10.05
C SER A 58 -0.57 2.05 -8.52
N ALA A 59 -1.68 2.27 -7.84
CA ALA A 59 -1.74 2.27 -6.39
C ALA A 59 -1.41 0.89 -5.81
N LYS A 60 -1.95 -0.17 -6.38
CA LYS A 60 -1.63 -1.54 -5.99
C LYS A 60 -0.13 -1.82 -6.15
N LYS A 61 0.45 -1.41 -7.25
CA LYS A 61 1.87 -1.60 -7.53
C LYS A 61 2.75 -0.86 -6.52
N PHE A 62 2.46 0.40 -6.27
CA PHE A 62 3.20 1.20 -5.29
C PHE A 62 3.10 0.60 -3.89
N LEU A 63 1.89 0.29 -3.43
CA LEU A 63 1.66 -0.21 -2.09
C LEU A 63 2.26 -1.59 -1.86
N THR A 64 2.20 -2.47 -2.85
CA THR A 64 2.84 -3.79 -2.76
C THR A 64 4.34 -3.63 -2.51
N SER A 65 5.01 -2.80 -3.30
CA SER A 65 6.44 -2.53 -3.13
C SER A 65 6.74 -1.88 -1.78
N TYR A 66 5.92 -0.93 -1.37
CA TYR A 66 6.09 -0.23 -0.10
C TYR A 66 5.95 -1.20 1.09
N LEU A 67 4.94 -2.05 1.09
CA LEU A 67 4.71 -3.02 2.16
C LEU A 67 5.83 -4.04 2.26
N ILE A 68 6.39 -4.47 1.12
CA ILE A 68 7.56 -5.36 1.13
C ILE A 68 8.74 -4.67 1.82
N LYS A 69 8.99 -3.40 1.53
CA LYS A 69 10.03 -2.62 2.19
C LYS A 69 9.78 -2.46 3.69
N GLU A 70 8.52 -2.43 4.10
CA GLU A 70 8.13 -2.36 5.51
C GLU A 70 8.17 -3.73 6.21
N GLY A 71 8.64 -4.76 5.53
CA GLY A 71 8.84 -6.08 6.11
C GLY A 71 7.67 -7.04 5.98
N VAL A 72 6.63 -6.68 5.23
CA VAL A 72 5.51 -7.61 4.98
C VAL A 72 5.95 -8.62 3.94
N LYS A 73 5.76 -9.90 4.23
CA LYS A 73 6.16 -10.98 3.33
C LYS A 73 5.29 -11.01 2.09
N GLU A 74 5.91 -11.20 0.93
CA GLU A 74 5.23 -11.24 -0.35
C GLU A 74 4.12 -12.31 -0.40
N ASP A 75 4.38 -13.49 0.16
CA ASP A 75 3.38 -14.56 0.21
C ASP A 75 2.13 -14.14 0.99
N PHE A 76 2.33 -13.43 2.09
CA PHE A 76 1.22 -12.91 2.88
C PHE A 76 0.45 -11.85 2.11
N ILE A 77 1.15 -10.95 1.42
CA ILE A 77 0.50 -9.94 0.58
C ILE A 77 -0.36 -10.62 -0.49
N ASN A 78 0.19 -11.58 -1.20
CA ASN A 78 -0.52 -12.28 -2.27
C ASN A 78 -1.77 -13.01 -1.74
N ALA A 79 -1.67 -13.65 -0.58
CA ALA A 79 -2.80 -14.32 0.05
C ALA A 79 -3.94 -13.33 0.38
N GLU A 80 -3.59 -12.18 0.93
CA GLU A 80 -4.57 -11.15 1.27
C GLU A 80 -5.19 -10.50 0.03
N LEU A 81 -4.40 -10.29 -1.02
CA LEU A 81 -4.93 -9.78 -2.28
C LEU A 81 -5.91 -10.75 -2.93
N ASN A 82 -5.60 -12.04 -2.92
CA ASN A 82 -6.51 -13.07 -3.43
C ASN A 82 -7.80 -13.13 -2.63
N LYS A 83 -7.71 -12.99 -1.32
CA LYS A 83 -8.87 -12.92 -0.44
C LYS A 83 -9.76 -11.73 -0.79
N SER A 84 -9.15 -10.57 -1.05
CA SER A 84 -9.89 -9.38 -1.48
C SER A 84 -10.62 -9.60 -2.80
N ILE A 85 -9.99 -10.29 -3.75
CA ILE A 85 -10.63 -10.64 -5.03
C ILE A 85 -11.84 -11.54 -4.78
N ASP A 86 -11.70 -12.56 -3.94
CA ASP A 86 -12.81 -13.46 -3.62
C ASP A 86 -14.00 -12.71 -3.01
N GLU A 87 -13.73 -11.71 -2.20
CA GLU A 87 -14.77 -10.92 -1.53
C GLU A 87 -15.42 -9.87 -2.45
N LEU A 88 -14.65 -9.28 -3.35
CA LEU A 88 -15.04 -8.09 -4.10
C LEU A 88 -15.26 -8.32 -5.59
N TYR A 89 -14.83 -9.46 -6.13
CA TYR A 89 -14.97 -9.73 -7.56
C TYR A 89 -16.44 -9.72 -7.98
N GLY A 90 -16.72 -9.02 -9.06
CA GLY A 90 -18.08 -8.88 -9.57
C GLY A 90 -18.94 -7.84 -8.88
N LYS A 91 -18.44 -7.22 -7.81
CA LYS A 91 -19.11 -6.11 -7.15
C LYS A 91 -18.81 -4.80 -7.86
N PRO A 92 -19.74 -3.83 -7.87
CA PRO A 92 -19.50 -2.55 -8.50
C PRO A 92 -18.43 -1.74 -7.75
N TYR A 93 -17.80 -0.80 -8.45
CA TYR A 93 -16.85 0.14 -7.87
C TYR A 93 -17.53 0.92 -6.74
N ASP A 94 -16.88 0.92 -5.59
CA ASP A 94 -17.36 1.65 -4.41
C ASP A 94 -16.54 2.93 -4.25
N GLU A 95 -17.09 4.03 -4.71
CA GLU A 95 -16.42 5.32 -4.67
C GLU A 95 -16.12 5.79 -3.27
N LYS A 96 -17.03 5.54 -2.33
CA LYS A 96 -16.85 5.93 -0.93
C LYS A 96 -15.70 5.16 -0.28
N LYS A 97 -15.68 3.85 -0.42
CA LYS A 97 -14.59 3.02 0.15
C LYS A 97 -13.25 3.35 -0.47
N THR A 98 -13.22 3.54 -1.78
CA THR A 98 -11.98 3.92 -2.48
C THR A 98 -11.48 5.28 -2.00
N GLY A 99 -12.37 6.26 -1.85
CA GLY A 99 -12.01 7.58 -1.33
C GLY A 99 -11.50 7.53 0.11
N GLU A 100 -12.06 6.67 0.94
CA GLU A 100 -11.58 6.46 2.31
C GLU A 100 -10.17 5.86 2.31
N CYS A 101 -9.92 4.88 1.45
CA CYS A 101 -8.58 4.32 1.28
C CYS A 101 -7.59 5.36 0.79
N ASP A 102 -7.96 6.17 -0.20
CA ASP A 102 -7.08 7.24 -0.71
C ASP A 102 -6.67 8.17 0.43
N LYS A 103 -7.63 8.65 1.23
CA LYS A 103 -7.35 9.53 2.35
C LYS A 103 -6.44 8.87 3.38
N TYR A 104 -6.73 7.62 3.72
CA TYR A 104 -5.94 6.88 4.70
C TYR A 104 -4.50 6.70 4.22
N ILE A 105 -4.32 6.25 3.00
CA ILE A 105 -3.00 5.98 2.42
C ILE A 105 -2.18 7.27 2.29
N TYR A 106 -2.79 8.36 1.80
CA TYR A 106 -2.07 9.63 1.65
C TYR A 106 -1.65 10.23 2.99
N LYS A 107 -2.41 9.99 4.04
CA LYS A 107 -2.05 10.43 5.38
C LYS A 107 -0.95 9.55 5.98
N LEU A 108 -1.06 8.25 5.80
CA LEU A 108 -0.10 7.28 6.35
C LEU A 108 1.25 7.37 5.65
N ILE A 109 1.23 7.53 4.33
CA ILE A 109 2.42 7.55 3.47
C ILE A 109 2.38 8.86 2.67
N PRO A 110 2.98 9.94 3.19
CA PRO A 110 2.87 11.26 2.55
C PRO A 110 3.32 11.31 1.09
N GLU A 111 4.29 10.49 0.70
CA GLU A 111 4.80 10.43 -0.68
C GLU A 111 3.92 9.61 -1.63
N ALA A 112 2.93 8.90 -1.11
CA ALA A 112 2.15 7.94 -1.89
C ALA A 112 1.46 8.57 -3.10
N LYS A 113 0.79 9.70 -2.92
CA LYS A 113 0.08 10.36 -4.02
C LYS A 113 1.01 10.71 -5.18
N GLY A 114 2.14 11.31 -4.88
CA GLY A 114 3.13 11.69 -5.89
C GLY A 114 3.76 10.49 -6.59
N GLU A 115 4.06 9.45 -5.83
CA GLU A 115 4.67 8.23 -6.39
C GLU A 115 3.67 7.45 -7.26
N ILE A 116 2.41 7.36 -6.83
CA ILE A 116 1.36 6.74 -7.64
C ILE A 116 1.14 7.52 -8.92
N ASP A 117 1.09 8.85 -8.85
CA ASP A 117 0.94 9.70 -10.03
C ASP A 117 2.09 9.51 -11.03
N LYS A 118 3.31 9.32 -10.54
CA LYS A 118 4.46 9.02 -11.40
C LYS A 118 4.26 7.70 -12.16
N ILE A 119 3.77 6.67 -11.50
CA ILE A 119 3.50 5.38 -12.13
C ILE A 119 2.43 5.55 -13.22
N VAL A 120 1.34 6.25 -12.90
CA VAL A 120 0.27 6.54 -13.86
C VAL A 120 0.83 7.23 -15.10
N LYS A 121 1.63 8.27 -14.92
CA LYS A 121 2.21 9.05 -16.04
C LYS A 121 3.24 8.25 -16.83
N SER A 122 3.96 7.34 -16.18
CA SER A 122 4.97 6.53 -16.87
C SER A 122 4.38 5.49 -17.81
N GLY A 123 3.12 5.09 -17.55
CA GLY A 123 2.48 4.00 -18.27
C GLY A 123 3.04 2.62 -17.96
N ILE A 124 3.86 2.51 -16.92
CA ILE A 124 4.47 1.24 -16.47
C ILE A 124 3.73 0.77 -15.20
N TYR A 125 2.47 0.44 -15.37
CA TYR A 125 1.63 -0.05 -14.28
C TYR A 125 1.20 -1.50 -14.51
#